data_61d4adb38a99f68bac7a8a024e3b469e
#
_entry.id   61d4adb38a99f68bac7a8a024e3b469e
#
_cell.length_a   1.000
_cell.length_b   1.000
_cell.length_c   1.000
_cell.angle_alpha   90.00
_cell.angle_beta   90.00
_cell.angle_gamma   90.00
#
_symmetry.space_group_name_H-M   'P 1'
#
loop_
_entity.id
_entity.type
_entity.pdbx_description
1 polymer ?
#
loop_
_entity_poly.entity_id
_entity_poly.type
_entity_poly.pdbx_seq_one_letter_code
_entity_poly.pdbx_strand_id
1 'polypeptide(L)'
;MQTTRREFLRTALGASTMLAFSPVAPGFLGRTALAAAAQSQDRDSVLVVIQLSGGNDGLNTVVPYEDDAYHRNRPTLRLTAERVLKLESGLGLHPEMTALLRLYREGHLAIVQGVGYPDSNRDHEAAMRDWHTARPGETLTQTGWLGRAIDRACKTGQTDVPGVFLGPIPSPFGLQTEEAIVPAIKSSDQWLPAGEWAAASRLDPPGSTAGAPAGANPLPEFLRRATLDASAGAARLQAVRQGAAGTGTDRYPDFPLARTLQSVAQFIRADLGIRIFFAELGGGGIGGFDTHAGQAANHGALLRELSESVAAFLEGLRRDRLLDRVWLM
;
A
#
# COMPACT_ATOMS: atom_id res chain seq x y z
N MET A 1 39.22 13.36 -1.60
CA MET A 1 38.46 13.13 -0.36
C MET A 1 38.73 11.71 0.08
N GLN A 2 39.41 11.52 1.21
CA GLN A 2 39.72 10.18 1.73
C GLN A 2 38.56 9.76 2.61
N THR A 3 37.80 8.78 2.16
CA THR A 3 36.73 8.15 2.94
C THR A 3 37.35 7.42 4.13
N THR A 4 36.86 7.67 5.34
CA THR A 4 37.39 7.01 6.53
C THR A 4 36.96 5.55 6.55
N ARG A 5 37.75 4.66 7.19
CA ARG A 5 37.45 3.24 7.35
C ARG A 5 36.05 2.99 7.98
N ARG A 6 35.56 3.93 8.78
CA ARG A 6 34.26 3.87 9.46
C ARG A 6 33.11 4.23 8.50
N GLU A 7 33.34 5.15 7.57
CA GLU A 7 32.37 5.49 6.50
C GLU A 7 32.31 4.37 5.47
N PHE A 8 33.45 3.80 5.09
CA PHE A 8 33.51 2.62 4.22
C PHE A 8 32.76 1.43 4.83
N LEU A 9 32.96 1.14 6.12
CA LEU A 9 32.24 0.06 6.80
C LEU A 9 30.73 0.35 6.97
N ARG A 10 30.32 1.60 7.19
CA ARG A 10 28.91 1.98 7.19
C ARG A 10 28.28 1.84 5.81
N THR A 11 28.98 2.25 4.76
CA THR A 11 28.52 2.10 3.37
C THR A 11 28.53 0.64 2.93
N ALA A 12 29.52 -0.16 3.33
CA ALA A 12 29.60 -1.59 3.02
C ALA A 12 28.56 -2.42 3.78
N LEU A 13 28.27 -2.08 5.04
CA LEU A 13 27.18 -2.70 5.81
C LEU A 13 25.78 -2.26 5.30
N GLY A 14 25.66 -1.07 4.70
CA GLY A 14 24.46 -0.60 4.04
C GLY A 14 24.23 -1.13 2.62
N ALA A 15 25.28 -1.64 1.98
CA ALA A 15 25.25 -2.12 0.59
C ALA A 15 25.16 -3.65 0.46
N SER A 16 24.78 -4.36 1.53
CA SER A 16 24.62 -5.82 1.51
C SER A 16 23.31 -6.20 0.85
N THR A 17 23.40 -6.60 -0.35
CA THR A 17 22.39 -6.89 -1.34
C THR A 17 21.65 -8.19 -1.16
N MET A 18 20.48 -8.26 -1.70
CA MET A 18 19.48 -9.24 -1.48
C MET A 18 18.82 -9.83 -2.70
N LEU A 19 18.76 -11.14 -2.75
CA LEU A 19 17.85 -11.88 -3.63
C LEU A 19 17.60 -13.27 -3.03
N ALA A 20 16.38 -13.57 -2.61
CA ALA A 20 16.02 -14.87 -2.10
C ALA A 20 15.21 -15.67 -3.13
N PHE A 21 15.68 -16.85 -3.43
CA PHE A 21 14.88 -17.91 -4.00
C PHE A 21 14.50 -18.88 -2.87
N SER A 22 13.36 -18.62 -2.27
CA SER A 22 12.68 -19.62 -1.46
C SER A 22 11.19 -19.49 -1.75
N PRO A 23 10.45 -20.59 -1.90
CA PRO A 23 8.99 -20.53 -2.13
C PRO A 23 8.22 -19.92 -0.96
N VAL A 24 8.89 -19.59 0.15
CA VAL A 24 8.26 -19.14 1.39
C VAL A 24 8.65 -17.71 1.79
N ALA A 25 9.82 -17.21 1.40
CA ALA A 25 10.19 -15.81 1.66
C ALA A 25 10.24 -15.04 0.33
N PRO A 26 9.39 -14.03 0.14
CA PRO A 26 9.41 -13.26 -1.10
C PRO A 26 10.77 -12.57 -1.27
N GLY A 27 11.48 -12.90 -2.35
CA GLY A 27 12.84 -12.42 -2.64
C GLY A 27 12.99 -10.90 -2.75
N PHE A 28 11.85 -10.20 -2.79
CA PHE A 28 11.83 -8.73 -2.82
C PHE A 28 12.11 -8.07 -1.46
N LEU A 29 11.84 -8.75 -0.31
CA LEU A 29 12.19 -8.20 1.01
C LEU A 29 13.66 -7.86 1.11
N GLY A 30 14.44 -8.62 0.39
CA GLY A 30 15.81 -8.42 0.28
C GLY A 30 16.23 -7.20 -0.51
N ARG A 31 15.62 -6.99 -1.62
CA ARG A 31 15.85 -5.84 -2.49
C ARG A 31 15.44 -4.54 -1.83
N THR A 32 14.35 -4.55 -1.04
CA THR A 32 13.86 -3.35 -0.35
C THR A 32 14.80 -2.87 0.76
N ALA A 33 15.45 -3.77 1.49
CA ALA A 33 16.39 -3.34 2.53
C ALA A 33 17.69 -2.77 1.97
N LEU A 34 18.09 -3.14 0.73
CA LEU A 34 19.19 -2.50 0.03
C LEU A 34 18.88 -1.10 -0.46
N ALA A 35 17.70 -0.97 -1.04
CA ALA A 35 17.22 0.33 -1.50
C ALA A 35 17.12 1.32 -0.33
N ALA A 36 16.68 0.86 0.84
CA ALA A 36 16.64 1.68 2.06
C ALA A 36 18.03 2.12 2.55
N ALA A 37 19.05 1.29 2.38
CA ALA A 37 20.42 1.61 2.79
C ALA A 37 21.15 2.59 1.85
N ALA A 38 20.71 2.71 0.59
CA ALA A 38 21.34 3.52 -0.44
C ALA A 38 20.74 4.93 -0.60
N GLN A 39 19.69 5.29 0.17
CA GLN A 39 18.90 6.51 -0.08
C GLN A 39 19.32 7.72 0.75
N SER A 40 19.48 8.85 0.05
CA SER A 40 19.59 10.19 0.63
C SER A 40 18.24 10.68 1.17
N GLN A 41 18.26 11.56 2.17
CA GLN A 41 17.12 12.05 2.97
C GLN A 41 15.90 12.62 2.20
N ASP A 42 16.01 12.88 0.91
CA ASP A 42 14.94 13.50 0.09
C ASP A 42 13.94 12.48 -0.52
N ARG A 43 14.05 11.18 -0.20
CA ARG A 43 13.29 10.09 -0.84
C ARG A 43 12.43 9.28 0.13
N ASP A 44 12.07 9.84 1.25
CA ASP A 44 11.40 9.11 2.33
C ASP A 44 9.87 9.01 2.21
N SER A 45 9.27 9.61 1.18
CA SER A 45 7.81 9.63 1.02
C SER A 45 7.25 8.27 0.61
N VAL A 46 6.16 7.89 1.24
CA VAL A 46 5.39 6.66 0.98
C VAL A 46 4.00 7.03 0.46
N LEU A 47 3.56 6.41 -0.62
CA LEU A 47 2.21 6.52 -1.15
C LEU A 47 1.40 5.28 -0.75
N VAL A 48 0.26 5.49 -0.10
CA VAL A 48 -0.74 4.46 0.18
C VAL A 48 -1.97 4.75 -0.66
N VAL A 49 -2.36 3.83 -1.52
CA VAL A 49 -3.56 3.93 -2.36
C VAL A 49 -4.62 2.98 -1.84
N ILE A 50 -5.82 3.50 -1.60
CA ILE A 50 -7.00 2.69 -1.26
C ILE A 50 -8.00 2.80 -2.39
N GLN A 51 -8.17 1.72 -3.14
CA GLN A 51 -9.17 1.66 -4.20
C GLN A 51 -10.53 1.28 -3.62
N LEU A 52 -11.56 2.06 -3.91
CA LEU A 52 -12.94 1.72 -3.65
C LEU A 52 -13.50 0.95 -4.84
N SER A 53 -13.42 -0.39 -4.77
CA SER A 53 -13.70 -1.28 -5.90
C SER A 53 -15.18 -1.58 -6.07
N GLY A 54 -15.68 -1.58 -7.32
CA GLY A 54 -17.05 -1.92 -7.68
C GLY A 54 -17.99 -0.73 -7.86
N GLY A 55 -17.47 0.47 -8.12
CA GLY A 55 -18.29 1.62 -8.47
C GLY A 55 -18.91 2.35 -7.27
N ASN A 56 -18.05 2.89 -6.42
CA ASN A 56 -18.48 3.73 -5.31
C ASN A 56 -19.40 4.88 -5.78
N ASP A 57 -20.50 5.10 -5.09
CA ASP A 57 -21.40 6.23 -5.30
C ASP A 57 -20.79 7.54 -4.77
N GLY A 58 -20.03 8.23 -5.59
CA GLY A 58 -19.35 9.46 -5.24
C GLY A 58 -20.30 10.56 -4.74
N LEU A 59 -21.53 10.64 -5.31
CA LEU A 59 -22.52 11.65 -4.91
C LEU A 59 -23.18 11.36 -3.55
N ASN A 60 -23.09 10.12 -3.07
CA ASN A 60 -23.50 9.79 -1.70
C ASN A 60 -22.29 9.56 -0.77
N THR A 61 -21.08 9.72 -1.25
CA THR A 61 -19.85 9.79 -0.45
C THR A 61 -19.55 11.24 -0.05
N VAL A 62 -19.48 12.14 -1.05
CA VAL A 62 -19.39 13.60 -0.88
C VAL A 62 -20.65 14.21 -1.48
N VAL A 63 -21.58 14.56 -0.61
CA VAL A 63 -22.97 14.87 -0.95
C VAL A 63 -23.15 16.34 -1.26
N PRO A 64 -23.58 16.71 -2.46
CA PRO A 64 -23.93 18.08 -2.78
C PRO A 64 -25.37 18.38 -2.30
N TYR A 65 -25.57 18.47 -0.99
CA TYR A 65 -26.88 18.51 -0.35
C TYR A 65 -27.65 19.82 -0.60
N GLU A 66 -27.04 20.84 -1.19
CA GLU A 66 -27.70 22.07 -1.62
C GLU A 66 -28.09 22.08 -3.11
N ASP A 67 -27.68 21.05 -3.88
CA ASP A 67 -27.94 20.94 -5.30
C ASP A 67 -29.32 20.33 -5.58
N ASP A 68 -30.21 21.12 -6.18
CA ASP A 68 -31.55 20.67 -6.59
C ASP A 68 -31.51 19.51 -7.59
N ALA A 69 -30.50 19.43 -8.47
CA ALA A 69 -30.37 18.33 -9.41
C ALA A 69 -30.05 17.02 -8.70
N TYR A 70 -29.21 17.06 -7.66
CA TYR A 70 -28.96 15.91 -6.81
C TYR A 70 -30.27 15.39 -6.20
N HIS A 71 -31.08 16.27 -5.63
CA HIS A 71 -32.34 15.89 -5.00
C HIS A 71 -33.38 15.37 -5.99
N ARG A 72 -33.49 15.98 -7.18
CA ARG A 72 -34.42 15.54 -8.23
C ARG A 72 -34.07 14.18 -8.80
N ASN A 73 -32.76 13.94 -9.02
CA ASN A 73 -32.30 12.72 -9.69
C ASN A 73 -32.11 11.53 -8.73
N ARG A 74 -32.20 11.75 -7.41
CA ARG A 74 -32.01 10.72 -6.39
C ARG A 74 -33.16 10.67 -5.36
N PRO A 75 -34.40 10.44 -5.81
CA PRO A 75 -35.58 10.54 -4.94
C PRO A 75 -35.56 9.60 -3.72
N THR A 76 -34.90 8.45 -3.83
CA THR A 76 -34.83 7.42 -2.75
C THR A 76 -33.51 7.44 -1.99
N LEU A 77 -32.39 7.76 -2.63
CA LEU A 77 -31.05 7.66 -2.04
C LEU A 77 -30.49 8.99 -1.54
N ARG A 78 -31.15 10.11 -1.85
CA ARG A 78 -30.69 11.45 -1.45
C ARG A 78 -30.56 11.56 0.06
N LEU A 79 -29.50 12.24 0.48
CA LEU A 79 -29.27 12.64 1.86
C LEU A 79 -29.59 14.12 2.01
N THR A 80 -30.40 14.46 3.02
CA THR A 80 -30.77 15.86 3.30
C THR A 80 -29.70 16.58 4.13
N ALA A 81 -29.78 17.91 4.19
CA ALA A 81 -28.85 18.74 4.93
C ALA A 81 -28.73 18.38 6.43
N GLU A 82 -29.79 17.80 7.02
CA GLU A 82 -29.80 17.37 8.42
C GLU A 82 -29.06 16.05 8.63
N ARG A 83 -28.92 15.25 7.57
CA ARG A 83 -28.33 13.90 7.65
C ARG A 83 -26.84 13.87 7.29
N VAL A 84 -26.33 14.85 6.55
CA VAL A 84 -24.93 14.88 6.13
C VAL A 84 -24.02 15.48 7.20
N LEU A 85 -22.78 15.08 7.18
CA LEU A 85 -21.71 15.72 7.93
C LEU A 85 -21.22 16.93 7.15
N LYS A 86 -21.70 18.12 7.48
CA LYS A 86 -21.50 19.34 6.72
C LYS A 86 -20.02 19.69 6.58
N LEU A 87 -19.63 19.97 5.37
CA LEU A 87 -18.38 20.61 4.96
C LEU A 87 -18.68 22.06 4.55
N GLU A 88 -17.72 22.71 3.93
CA GLU A 88 -17.90 24.02 3.33
C GLU A 88 -18.57 23.92 1.94
N SER A 89 -19.05 25.04 1.41
CA SER A 89 -19.53 25.18 0.05
C SER A 89 -20.70 24.25 -0.35
N GLY A 90 -21.67 24.01 0.54
CA GLY A 90 -22.87 23.23 0.22
C GLY A 90 -22.63 21.72 0.06
N LEU A 91 -21.48 21.26 0.50
CA LEU A 91 -21.11 19.84 0.50
C LEU A 91 -21.18 19.22 1.88
N GLY A 92 -21.34 17.92 1.92
CA GLY A 92 -21.27 17.14 3.17
C GLY A 92 -20.72 15.74 2.93
N LEU A 93 -20.09 15.17 3.93
CA LEU A 93 -19.75 13.74 3.90
C LEU A 93 -20.95 12.90 4.27
N HIS A 94 -20.96 11.65 3.80
CA HIS A 94 -21.92 10.66 4.25
C HIS A 94 -21.92 10.55 5.78
N PRO A 95 -23.07 10.34 6.45
CA PRO A 95 -23.18 10.33 7.91
C PRO A 95 -22.26 9.32 8.61
N GLU A 96 -21.92 8.23 7.95
CA GLU A 96 -21.02 7.20 8.49
C GLU A 96 -19.51 7.60 8.44
N MET A 97 -19.16 8.78 7.91
CA MET A 97 -17.77 9.21 7.74
C MET A 97 -17.29 10.17 8.83
N THR A 98 -17.74 10.00 10.06
CA THR A 98 -17.45 10.91 11.18
C THR A 98 -15.96 11.06 11.47
N ALA A 99 -15.20 9.98 11.38
CA ALA A 99 -13.76 10.02 11.60
C ALA A 99 -13.01 10.77 10.48
N LEU A 100 -13.44 10.65 9.22
CA LEU A 100 -12.91 11.44 8.11
C LEU A 100 -13.30 12.93 8.22
N LEU A 101 -14.48 13.26 8.73
CA LEU A 101 -14.83 14.65 9.02
C LEU A 101 -13.86 15.28 10.03
N ARG A 102 -13.48 14.53 11.06
CA ARG A 102 -12.47 15.00 12.03
C ARG A 102 -11.14 15.27 11.34
N LEU A 103 -10.65 14.35 10.51
CA LEU A 103 -9.42 14.53 9.75
C LEU A 103 -9.48 15.73 8.80
N TYR A 104 -10.64 15.96 8.17
CA TYR A 104 -10.86 17.14 7.34
C TYR A 104 -10.72 18.44 8.14
N ARG A 105 -11.35 18.52 9.31
CA ARG A 105 -11.28 19.69 10.20
C ARG A 105 -9.88 19.93 10.79
N GLU A 106 -9.12 18.88 10.94
CA GLU A 106 -7.71 18.94 11.38
C GLU A 106 -6.75 19.29 10.23
N GLY A 107 -7.22 19.43 8.97
CA GLY A 107 -6.41 19.73 7.80
C GLY A 107 -5.61 18.54 7.26
N HIS A 108 -5.98 17.32 7.64
CA HIS A 108 -5.33 16.07 7.21
C HIS A 108 -6.07 15.35 6.07
N LEU A 109 -7.17 15.89 5.59
CA LEU A 109 -7.94 15.35 4.46
C LEU A 109 -8.26 16.45 3.46
N ALA A 110 -7.90 16.23 2.21
CA ALA A 110 -8.35 17.02 1.07
C ALA A 110 -9.32 16.21 0.21
N ILE A 111 -10.35 16.88 -0.31
CA ILE A 111 -11.33 16.27 -1.21
C ILE A 111 -11.15 16.88 -2.59
N VAL A 112 -10.81 16.06 -3.58
CA VAL A 112 -10.64 16.48 -4.96
C VAL A 112 -11.86 16.05 -5.75
N GLN A 113 -12.62 17.02 -6.25
CA GLN A 113 -13.81 16.80 -7.05
C GLN A 113 -13.55 17.05 -8.54
N GLY A 114 -14.50 16.64 -9.40
CA GLY A 114 -14.41 16.85 -10.83
C GLY A 114 -13.33 16.04 -11.52
N VAL A 115 -12.85 14.97 -10.89
CA VAL A 115 -11.86 14.07 -11.47
C VAL A 115 -12.57 13.09 -12.40
N GLY A 116 -12.17 13.06 -13.66
CA GLY A 116 -12.77 12.21 -14.68
C GLY A 116 -12.07 12.39 -16.03
N TYR A 117 -12.65 11.81 -17.07
CA TYR A 117 -12.17 11.92 -18.45
C TYR A 117 -13.37 11.97 -19.41
N PRO A 118 -13.21 12.59 -20.61
CA PRO A 118 -14.26 12.63 -21.61
C PRO A 118 -14.70 11.23 -22.04
N ASP A 119 -15.97 11.09 -22.40
CA ASP A 119 -16.57 9.86 -22.99
C ASP A 119 -16.34 8.61 -22.13
N SER A 120 -16.38 8.74 -20.82
CA SER A 120 -16.16 7.63 -19.90
C SER A 120 -17.11 6.46 -20.17
N ASN A 121 -16.53 5.25 -20.24
CA ASN A 121 -17.29 4.02 -20.41
C ASN A 121 -18.12 3.73 -19.14
N ARG A 122 -19.33 3.19 -19.31
CA ARG A 122 -20.20 2.79 -18.20
C ARG A 122 -20.10 1.30 -17.84
N ASP A 123 -19.30 0.55 -18.59
CA ASP A 123 -18.93 -0.82 -18.25
C ASP A 123 -17.84 -0.81 -17.18
N HIS A 124 -18.01 -1.64 -16.13
CA HIS A 124 -17.09 -1.66 -15.01
C HIS A 124 -15.65 -2.04 -15.41
N GLU A 125 -15.50 -3.07 -16.24
CA GLU A 125 -14.17 -3.56 -16.62
C GLU A 125 -13.43 -2.54 -17.48
N ALA A 126 -14.12 -1.98 -18.49
CA ALA A 126 -13.55 -0.98 -19.36
C ALA A 126 -13.23 0.33 -18.62
N ALA A 127 -14.14 0.83 -17.79
CA ALA A 127 -13.89 2.02 -16.99
C ALA A 127 -12.75 1.81 -15.99
N MET A 128 -12.70 0.66 -15.30
CA MET A 128 -11.62 0.35 -14.37
C MET A 128 -10.27 0.25 -15.10
N ARG A 129 -10.26 -0.32 -16.32
CA ARG A 129 -9.05 -0.35 -17.14
C ARG A 129 -8.55 1.06 -17.46
N ASP A 130 -9.45 1.96 -17.89
CA ASP A 130 -9.12 3.36 -18.19
C ASP A 130 -8.50 4.06 -16.96
N TRP A 131 -9.10 3.91 -15.80
CA TRP A 131 -8.57 4.44 -14.53
C TRP A 131 -7.21 3.82 -14.16
N HIS A 132 -7.07 2.51 -14.30
CA HIS A 132 -5.83 1.81 -13.96
C HIS A 132 -4.70 2.11 -14.94
N THR A 133 -5.01 2.34 -16.21
CA THR A 133 -3.99 2.73 -17.19
C THR A 133 -3.68 4.22 -17.15
N ALA A 134 -4.62 5.06 -16.69
CA ALA A 134 -4.63 6.51 -16.88
C ALA A 134 -4.43 6.89 -18.36
N ARG A 135 -4.97 6.04 -19.26
CA ARG A 135 -4.94 6.19 -20.73
C ARG A 135 -6.28 5.76 -21.30
N PRO A 136 -7.32 6.61 -21.17
CA PRO A 136 -8.65 6.28 -21.64
C PRO A 136 -8.66 5.91 -23.11
N GLY A 137 -9.35 4.83 -23.45
CA GLY A 137 -9.50 4.36 -24.83
C GLY A 137 -8.29 3.62 -25.42
N GLU A 138 -7.15 3.55 -24.75
CA GLU A 138 -5.98 2.79 -25.19
C GLU A 138 -6.10 1.31 -24.77
N THR A 139 -6.66 0.46 -25.63
CA THR A 139 -6.88 -0.97 -25.34
C THR A 139 -5.59 -1.81 -25.32
N LEU A 140 -4.53 -1.35 -25.96
CA LEU A 140 -3.26 -2.07 -26.09
C LEU A 140 -2.28 -1.83 -24.93
N THR A 141 -2.56 -0.88 -24.06
CA THR A 141 -1.71 -0.61 -22.89
C THR A 141 -1.70 -1.82 -21.96
N GLN A 142 -0.50 -2.33 -21.66
CA GLN A 142 -0.30 -3.50 -20.78
C GLN A 142 0.16 -3.12 -19.36
N THR A 143 0.41 -1.83 -19.10
CA THR A 143 0.93 -1.34 -17.82
C THR A 143 -0.03 -0.39 -17.13
N GLY A 144 -0.07 -0.47 -15.79
CA GLY A 144 -0.80 0.46 -14.95
C GLY A 144 -0.05 1.77 -14.73
N TRP A 145 -0.75 2.81 -14.26
CA TRP A 145 -0.12 4.10 -14.00
C TRP A 145 0.91 4.05 -12.87
N LEU A 146 0.64 3.28 -11.82
CA LEU A 146 1.61 3.00 -10.74
C LEU A 146 2.71 2.07 -11.24
N GLY A 147 2.36 1.05 -12.05
CA GLY A 147 3.34 0.14 -12.64
C GLY A 147 4.41 0.88 -13.44
N ARG A 148 4.02 1.87 -14.26
CA ARG A 148 4.99 2.71 -14.99
C ARG A 148 5.86 3.56 -14.06
N ALA A 149 5.31 4.06 -12.96
CA ALA A 149 6.08 4.79 -11.96
C ALA A 149 7.10 3.87 -11.27
N ILE A 150 6.70 2.65 -10.96
CA ILE A 150 7.54 1.60 -10.37
C ILE A 150 8.69 1.23 -11.32
N ASP A 151 8.40 0.92 -12.58
CA ASP A 151 9.42 0.59 -13.58
C ASP A 151 10.44 1.72 -13.75
N ARG A 152 9.97 2.96 -13.75
CA ARG A 152 10.86 4.13 -13.83
C ARG A 152 11.76 4.24 -12.60
N ALA A 153 11.25 4.01 -11.41
CA ALA A 153 12.03 4.04 -10.18
C ALA A 153 13.09 2.93 -10.15
N CYS A 154 12.76 1.73 -10.62
CA CYS A 154 13.71 0.62 -10.76
C CYS A 154 14.83 0.95 -11.76
N LYS A 155 14.51 1.46 -12.96
CA LYS A 155 15.49 1.84 -14.00
C LYS A 155 16.46 2.92 -13.54
N THR A 156 16.04 3.82 -12.66
CA THR A 156 16.92 4.85 -12.10
C THR A 156 17.75 4.36 -10.90
N GLY A 157 17.69 3.08 -10.56
CA GLY A 157 18.39 2.48 -9.43
C GLY A 157 17.89 2.98 -8.07
N GLN A 158 16.69 3.55 -8.04
CA GLN A 158 16.14 4.14 -6.82
C GLN A 158 15.66 3.09 -5.83
N THR A 159 15.18 1.94 -6.31
CA THR A 159 14.71 0.83 -5.49
C THR A 159 14.41 -0.40 -6.35
N ASP A 160 14.57 -1.60 -5.78
CA ASP A 160 14.29 -2.87 -6.45
C ASP A 160 12.84 -3.34 -6.27
N VAL A 161 12.15 -2.92 -5.21
CA VAL A 161 10.73 -3.22 -4.98
C VAL A 161 10.02 -2.02 -4.38
N PRO A 162 9.62 -1.09 -5.22
CA PRO A 162 8.99 0.13 -4.74
C PRO A 162 7.51 -0.04 -4.39
N GLY A 163 6.87 -1.15 -4.72
CA GLY A 163 5.44 -1.33 -4.54
C GLY A 163 5.00 -2.70 -4.03
N VAL A 164 3.91 -2.72 -3.24
CA VAL A 164 3.26 -3.92 -2.72
C VAL A 164 1.75 -3.78 -2.80
N PHE A 165 1.08 -4.83 -3.26
CA PHE A 165 -0.36 -4.98 -3.17
C PHE A 165 -0.75 -5.76 -1.92
N LEU A 166 -1.67 -5.21 -1.12
CA LEU A 166 -2.25 -5.91 0.03
C LEU A 166 -3.73 -6.25 -0.27
N GLY A 167 -3.96 -7.46 -0.74
CA GLY A 167 -5.29 -7.89 -1.14
C GLY A 167 -5.31 -9.28 -1.75
N PRO A 168 -6.49 -9.71 -2.23
CA PRO A 168 -6.61 -10.98 -2.94
C PRO A 168 -5.90 -10.93 -4.30
N ILE A 169 -5.40 -12.06 -4.77
CA ILE A 169 -4.86 -12.20 -6.13
C ILE A 169 -6.04 -12.41 -7.10
N PRO A 170 -6.00 -11.82 -8.30
CA PRO A 170 -4.91 -11.09 -8.94
C PRO A 170 -4.76 -9.64 -8.45
N SER A 171 -3.53 -9.10 -8.57
CA SER A 171 -3.28 -7.70 -8.24
C SER A 171 -3.96 -6.76 -9.25
N PRO A 172 -4.36 -5.55 -8.82
CA PRO A 172 -5.01 -4.58 -9.69
C PRO A 172 -4.15 -4.21 -10.90
N PHE A 173 -4.80 -4.00 -12.04
CA PHE A 173 -4.11 -3.62 -13.28
C PHE A 173 -3.30 -2.32 -13.12
N GLY A 174 -3.69 -1.42 -12.23
CA GLY A 174 -2.95 -0.20 -11.91
C GLY A 174 -1.50 -0.43 -11.48
N LEU A 175 -1.20 -1.61 -10.94
CA LEU A 175 0.14 -2.03 -10.51
C LEU A 175 0.90 -2.88 -11.54
N GLN A 176 0.31 -3.17 -12.71
CA GLN A 176 0.99 -3.96 -13.74
C GLN A 176 2.21 -3.20 -14.28
N THR A 177 3.35 -3.83 -14.20
CA THR A 177 4.67 -3.35 -14.61
C THR A 177 5.12 -4.04 -15.89
N GLU A 178 6.09 -3.47 -16.58
CA GLU A 178 6.75 -4.10 -17.74
C GLU A 178 7.92 -4.99 -17.29
N GLU A 179 8.71 -4.53 -16.34
CA GLU A 179 9.96 -5.19 -15.92
C GLU A 179 9.99 -5.51 -14.41
N ALA A 180 9.47 -4.63 -13.58
CA ALA A 180 9.51 -4.78 -12.13
C ALA A 180 8.54 -5.86 -11.61
N ILE A 181 8.79 -6.35 -10.40
CA ILE A 181 7.89 -7.28 -9.71
C ILE A 181 7.18 -6.54 -8.58
N VAL A 182 5.86 -6.54 -8.61
CA VAL A 182 5.02 -6.04 -7.52
C VAL A 182 4.39 -7.22 -6.81
N PRO A 183 4.85 -7.54 -5.60
CA PRO A 183 4.29 -8.66 -4.84
C PRO A 183 2.87 -8.38 -4.38
N ALA A 184 2.04 -9.43 -4.37
CA ALA A 184 0.72 -9.43 -3.77
C ALA A 184 0.72 -10.27 -2.48
N ILE A 185 0.18 -9.73 -1.41
CA ILE A 185 0.08 -10.39 -0.10
C ILE A 185 -1.29 -10.16 0.52
N LYS A 186 -1.78 -11.11 1.29
CA LYS A 186 -3.06 -10.97 2.00
C LYS A 186 -2.91 -10.30 3.36
N SER A 187 -1.80 -10.57 4.05
CA SER A 187 -1.51 -10.02 5.38
C SER A 187 -0.03 -10.04 5.69
N SER A 188 0.39 -9.28 6.71
CA SER A 188 1.76 -9.29 7.20
C SER A 188 2.23 -10.66 7.74
N ASP A 189 1.29 -11.56 8.08
CA ASP A 189 1.63 -12.90 8.60
C ASP A 189 2.24 -13.79 7.53
N GLN A 190 1.90 -13.59 6.27
CA GLN A 190 2.48 -14.31 5.14
C GLN A 190 3.98 -14.01 4.91
N TRP A 191 4.51 -13.03 5.61
CA TRP A 191 5.89 -12.57 5.50
C TRP A 191 6.80 -13.16 6.58
N LEU A 192 6.22 -13.78 7.60
CA LEU A 192 7.01 -14.41 8.64
C LEU A 192 7.43 -15.82 8.18
N PRO A 193 8.68 -16.20 8.37
CA PRO A 193 9.10 -17.57 8.13
C PRO A 193 8.25 -18.52 8.96
N ALA A 194 7.66 -19.54 8.36
CA ALA A 194 7.12 -20.67 9.10
C ALA A 194 8.24 -21.32 9.95
N GLY A 195 7.91 -21.96 11.07
CA GLY A 195 8.87 -22.44 12.04
C GLY A 195 10.03 -23.30 11.48
N GLU A 196 9.78 -24.06 10.41
CA GLU A 196 10.81 -24.83 9.69
C GLU A 196 11.85 -23.93 8.99
N TRP A 197 11.46 -22.76 8.50
CA TRP A 197 12.36 -21.80 7.89
C TRP A 197 13.26 -21.11 8.94
N ALA A 198 12.74 -20.82 10.12
CA ALA A 198 13.55 -20.30 11.24
C ALA A 198 14.61 -21.31 11.69
N ALA A 199 14.37 -22.60 11.50
CA ALA A 199 15.36 -23.65 11.73
C ALA A 199 16.40 -23.73 10.60
N ALA A 200 15.98 -23.56 9.34
CA ALA A 200 16.88 -23.55 8.18
C ALA A 200 17.83 -22.34 8.17
N SER A 201 17.42 -21.21 8.74
CA SER A 201 18.29 -20.02 8.91
C SER A 201 19.41 -20.22 9.92
N ARG A 202 19.37 -21.30 10.70
CA ARG A 202 20.43 -21.70 11.65
C ARG A 202 21.42 -22.71 11.07
N LEU A 203 21.22 -23.12 9.82
CA LEU A 203 22.24 -23.94 9.15
C LEU A 203 23.45 -23.03 8.92
N ASP A 204 24.58 -23.44 9.52
CA ASP A 204 25.87 -22.82 9.29
C ASP A 204 26.05 -22.62 7.78
N PRO A 205 26.52 -21.45 7.33
CA PRO A 205 26.79 -21.25 5.93
C PRO A 205 27.74 -22.34 5.46
N PRO A 206 27.46 -23.05 4.35
CA PRO A 206 28.37 -24.03 3.81
C PRO A 206 29.74 -23.39 3.68
N GLY A 207 30.72 -23.90 4.36
CA GLY A 207 32.06 -23.48 4.66
C GLY A 207 32.53 -22.21 3.94
N SER A 208 32.94 -21.24 4.73
CA SER A 208 33.65 -20.03 4.28
C SER A 208 34.89 -20.48 3.47
N THR A 209 34.71 -20.67 2.16
CA THR A 209 35.85 -20.75 1.25
C THR A 209 36.28 -19.31 0.97
N ALA A 210 37.11 -18.78 1.85
CA ALA A 210 37.97 -17.66 1.51
C ALA A 210 38.81 -18.05 0.26
N GLY A 211 38.55 -17.44 -0.86
CA GLY A 211 39.29 -17.65 -2.09
C GLY A 211 38.62 -18.46 -3.17
N ALA A 212 37.43 -18.05 -3.62
CA ALA A 212 36.88 -18.55 -4.89
C ALA A 212 37.75 -18.03 -6.04
N PRO A 213 38.23 -18.90 -6.96
CA PRO A 213 39.01 -18.49 -8.12
C PRO A 213 38.14 -17.60 -9.05
N ALA A 214 38.82 -16.64 -9.72
CA ALA A 214 38.19 -15.82 -10.73
C ALA A 214 37.58 -16.70 -11.83
N GLY A 215 36.20 -16.72 -11.91
CA GLY A 215 35.44 -17.59 -12.78
C GLY A 215 34.40 -18.47 -12.07
N ALA A 216 34.31 -18.42 -10.74
CA ALA A 216 33.30 -19.15 -9.99
C ALA A 216 31.88 -18.60 -10.29
N ASN A 217 30.92 -19.53 -10.42
CA ASN A 217 29.50 -19.19 -10.61
C ASN A 217 29.03 -18.24 -9.48
N PRO A 218 28.57 -17.02 -9.77
CA PRO A 218 28.15 -16.05 -8.74
C PRO A 218 26.85 -16.44 -8.04
N LEU A 219 26.13 -17.45 -8.52
CA LEU A 219 24.80 -17.85 -8.03
C LEU A 219 24.78 -18.27 -6.54
N PRO A 220 25.73 -19.08 -6.01
CA PRO A 220 25.71 -19.45 -4.60
C PRO A 220 25.87 -18.24 -3.66
N GLU A 221 26.79 -17.34 -3.99
CA GLU A 221 27.00 -16.11 -3.19
C GLU A 221 25.81 -15.18 -3.25
N PHE A 222 25.21 -15.07 -4.41
CA PHE A 222 23.95 -14.39 -4.63
C PHE A 222 22.81 -14.98 -3.78
N LEU A 223 22.63 -16.30 -3.78
CA LEU A 223 21.62 -16.98 -3.00
C LEU A 223 21.86 -16.81 -1.49
N ARG A 224 23.11 -16.92 -1.05
CA ARG A 224 23.48 -16.72 0.35
C ARG A 224 23.11 -15.31 0.84
N ARG A 225 23.51 -14.30 0.10
CA ARG A 225 23.18 -12.90 0.43
C ARG A 225 21.68 -12.70 0.48
N ALA A 226 20.98 -13.16 -0.52
CA ALA A 226 19.54 -13.11 -0.62
C ALA A 226 18.83 -13.69 0.61
N THR A 227 19.30 -14.84 1.09
CA THR A 227 18.74 -15.49 2.28
C THR A 227 18.98 -14.68 3.55
N LEU A 228 20.21 -14.17 3.74
CA LEU A 228 20.55 -13.36 4.92
C LEU A 228 19.68 -12.11 5.03
N ASP A 229 19.42 -11.50 3.94
CA ASP A 229 18.72 -10.25 3.86
C ASP A 229 17.20 -10.46 4.03
N ALA A 230 16.63 -11.48 3.41
CA ALA A 230 15.24 -11.88 3.66
C ALA A 230 15.01 -12.16 5.15
N SER A 231 15.98 -12.83 5.81
CA SER A 231 15.91 -13.09 7.26
C SER A 231 16.01 -11.80 8.08
N ALA A 232 16.85 -10.84 7.67
CA ALA A 232 16.96 -9.53 8.32
C ALA A 232 15.67 -8.71 8.19
N GLY A 233 15.05 -8.70 7.01
CA GLY A 233 13.75 -8.05 6.78
C GLY A 233 12.63 -8.67 7.63
N ALA A 234 12.58 -9.99 7.67
CA ALA A 234 11.62 -10.72 8.50
C ALA A 234 11.85 -10.44 10.00
N ALA A 235 13.12 -10.38 10.46
CA ALA A 235 13.45 -10.05 11.84
C ALA A 235 13.02 -8.62 12.23
N ARG A 236 13.21 -7.63 11.34
CA ARG A 236 12.72 -6.25 11.57
C ARG A 236 11.20 -6.22 11.70
N LEU A 237 10.49 -6.88 10.81
CA LEU A 237 9.03 -6.95 10.86
C LEU A 237 8.55 -7.64 12.14
N GLN A 238 9.21 -8.71 12.55
CA GLN A 238 8.91 -9.41 13.79
C GLN A 238 9.18 -8.54 15.03
N ALA A 239 10.28 -7.79 15.06
CA ALA A 239 10.58 -6.85 16.14
C ALA A 239 9.52 -5.74 16.25
N VAL A 240 9.08 -5.18 15.13
CA VAL A 240 8.00 -4.18 15.09
C VAL A 240 6.70 -4.78 15.64
N ARG A 241 6.35 -6.00 15.26
CA ARG A 241 5.14 -6.69 15.77
C ARG A 241 5.20 -6.96 17.27
N GLN A 242 6.34 -7.43 17.76
CA GLN A 242 6.53 -7.68 19.19
C GLN A 242 6.50 -6.40 20.00
N GLY A 243 7.12 -5.32 19.51
CA GLY A 243 7.04 -4.00 20.12
C GLY A 243 5.62 -3.45 20.15
N ALA A 244 4.86 -3.60 19.08
CA ALA A 244 3.46 -3.17 19.02
C ALA A 244 2.55 -3.99 19.96
N ALA A 245 2.78 -5.30 20.10
CA ALA A 245 2.01 -6.15 20.99
C ALA A 245 2.18 -5.78 22.47
N GLY A 246 3.34 -5.22 22.84
CA GLY A 246 3.64 -4.79 24.22
C GLY A 246 3.03 -3.45 24.61
N THR A 247 2.69 -2.57 23.69
CA THR A 247 2.24 -1.20 24.00
C THR A 247 0.71 -1.06 24.06
N GLY A 248 -0.08 -2.04 23.61
CA GLY A 248 -1.55 -2.04 23.72
C GLY A 248 -2.29 -0.84 23.09
N THR A 249 -1.56 0.01 22.37
CA THR A 249 -2.02 1.33 21.93
C THR A 249 -2.56 1.40 20.52
N ASP A 250 -2.28 0.41 19.67
CA ASP A 250 -2.79 0.37 18.29
C ASP A 250 -4.20 -0.26 18.25
N ARG A 251 -5.20 0.55 18.59
CA ARG A 251 -6.60 0.12 18.48
C ARG A 251 -7.10 0.35 17.04
N TYR A 252 -6.90 -0.65 16.20
CA TYR A 252 -7.60 -0.71 14.93
C TYR A 252 -9.01 -1.29 15.14
N PRO A 253 -10.03 -0.75 14.44
CA PRO A 253 -11.34 -1.36 14.45
C PRO A 253 -11.31 -2.74 13.78
N ASP A 254 -12.30 -3.59 14.10
CA ASP A 254 -12.36 -4.95 13.55
C ASP A 254 -12.98 -4.96 12.14
N PHE A 255 -12.27 -4.36 11.19
CA PHE A 255 -12.61 -4.34 9.76
C PHE A 255 -11.49 -4.96 8.92
N PRO A 256 -11.82 -5.56 7.76
CA PRO A 256 -10.83 -6.06 6.81
C PRO A 256 -9.82 -4.99 6.37
N LEU A 257 -10.29 -3.79 5.99
CA LEU A 257 -9.41 -2.70 5.60
C LEU A 257 -8.51 -2.24 6.76
N ALA A 258 -9.02 -2.21 7.98
CA ALA A 258 -8.24 -1.83 9.15
C ALA A 258 -7.07 -2.78 9.40
N ARG A 259 -7.28 -4.10 9.26
CA ARG A 259 -6.22 -5.12 9.35
C ARG A 259 -5.19 -4.96 8.22
N THR A 260 -5.65 -4.64 7.01
CA THR A 260 -4.76 -4.34 5.88
C THR A 260 -3.90 -3.11 6.15
N LEU A 261 -4.49 -2.00 6.59
CA LEU A 261 -3.77 -0.78 6.91
C LEU A 261 -2.85 -0.93 8.13
N GLN A 262 -3.21 -1.76 9.09
CA GLN A 262 -2.33 -2.14 10.19
C GLN A 262 -1.06 -2.84 9.68
N SER A 263 -1.21 -3.75 8.71
CA SER A 263 -0.07 -4.39 8.05
C SER A 263 0.79 -3.37 7.29
N VAL A 264 0.18 -2.44 6.56
CA VAL A 264 0.90 -1.33 5.90
C VAL A 264 1.71 -0.52 6.91
N ALA A 265 1.11 -0.14 8.04
CA ALA A 265 1.81 0.60 9.09
C ALA A 265 3.01 -0.17 9.65
N GLN A 266 2.88 -1.49 9.82
CA GLN A 266 3.99 -2.34 10.26
C GLN A 266 5.15 -2.34 9.24
N PHE A 267 4.86 -2.39 7.94
CA PHE A 267 5.88 -2.32 6.90
C PHE A 267 6.57 -0.95 6.86
N ILE A 268 5.81 0.13 7.03
CA ILE A 268 6.37 1.48 7.09
C ILE A 268 7.29 1.64 8.33
N ARG A 269 6.86 1.15 9.49
CA ARG A 269 7.66 1.13 10.73
C ARG A 269 8.95 0.31 10.59
N ALA A 270 8.87 -0.81 9.89
CA ALA A 270 10.02 -1.68 9.66
C ALA A 270 11.03 -1.09 8.66
N ASP A 271 10.67 0.02 8.00
CA ASP A 271 11.47 0.74 6.99
C ASP A 271 12.09 -0.20 5.97
N LEU A 272 11.24 -1.01 5.33
CA LEU A 272 11.66 -2.00 4.35
C LEU A 272 11.92 -1.41 2.96
N GLY A 273 11.93 -0.09 2.81
CA GLY A 273 12.16 0.59 1.54
C GLY A 273 10.99 0.56 0.55
N ILE A 274 9.82 0.03 0.96
CA ILE A 274 8.62 0.02 0.13
C ILE A 274 8.05 1.43 0.07
N ARG A 275 7.75 1.92 -1.13
CA ARG A 275 7.29 3.29 -1.36
C ARG A 275 5.83 3.40 -1.77
N ILE A 276 5.27 2.33 -2.32
CA ILE A 276 3.90 2.30 -2.81
C ILE A 276 3.19 1.11 -2.20
N PHE A 277 2.12 1.37 -1.46
CA PHE A 277 1.19 0.36 -0.97
C PHE A 277 -0.15 0.54 -1.66
N PHE A 278 -0.74 -0.55 -2.10
CA PHE A 278 -2.05 -0.56 -2.71
C PHE A 278 -2.96 -1.51 -1.93
N ALA A 279 -4.11 -1.01 -1.52
CA ALA A 279 -5.14 -1.77 -0.82
C ALA A 279 -6.49 -1.58 -1.52
N GLU A 280 -7.41 -2.51 -1.31
CA GLU A 280 -8.76 -2.43 -1.83
C GLU A 280 -9.79 -2.47 -0.70
N LEU A 281 -10.87 -1.72 -0.89
CA LEU A 281 -12.10 -1.82 -0.10
C LEU A 281 -13.25 -2.16 -1.03
N GLY A 282 -14.02 -3.18 -0.69
CA GLY A 282 -15.22 -3.57 -1.44
C GLY A 282 -14.97 -4.35 -2.72
N GLY A 283 -13.74 -4.85 -2.94
CA GLY A 283 -13.38 -5.63 -4.13
C GLY A 283 -13.98 -7.04 -4.12
N GLY A 284 -14.56 -7.44 -5.26
CA GLY A 284 -14.86 -8.81 -5.62
C GLY A 284 -16.04 -9.47 -4.90
N GLY A 285 -17.26 -9.26 -5.37
CA GLY A 285 -18.42 -10.06 -4.99
C GLY A 285 -19.48 -9.35 -4.15
N ILE A 286 -20.36 -10.12 -3.54
CA ILE A 286 -21.46 -9.64 -2.70
C ILE A 286 -20.88 -8.86 -1.50
N GLY A 287 -21.34 -7.63 -1.33
CA GLY A 287 -20.89 -6.76 -0.23
C GLY A 287 -19.90 -5.67 -0.62
N GLY A 288 -19.48 -5.58 -1.89
CA GLY A 288 -18.69 -4.46 -2.43
C GLY A 288 -19.55 -3.23 -2.75
N PHE A 289 -18.91 -2.22 -3.39
CA PHE A 289 -19.61 -1.01 -3.85
C PHE A 289 -20.53 -1.24 -5.05
N ASP A 290 -20.38 -2.34 -5.78
CA ASP A 290 -21.25 -2.70 -6.91
C ASP A 290 -22.61 -3.21 -6.43
N THR A 291 -23.44 -2.29 -6.02
CA THR A 291 -24.77 -2.58 -5.48
C THR A 291 -25.86 -2.30 -6.52
N HIS A 292 -26.31 -3.32 -7.21
CA HIS A 292 -27.39 -3.20 -8.21
C HIS A 292 -28.77 -2.95 -7.58
N ALA A 293 -28.92 -3.14 -6.27
CA ALA A 293 -30.14 -2.86 -5.50
C ALA A 293 -29.79 -2.70 -4.01
N GLY A 294 -30.65 -1.99 -3.25
CA GLY A 294 -30.54 -1.89 -1.80
C GLY A 294 -29.26 -1.20 -1.29
N GLN A 295 -28.74 -0.27 -2.03
CA GLN A 295 -27.42 0.37 -1.84
C GLN A 295 -27.21 0.96 -0.45
N ALA A 296 -28.20 1.65 0.12
CA ALA A 296 -28.01 2.59 1.23
C ALA A 296 -27.28 1.98 2.45
N ALA A 297 -27.69 0.80 2.89
CA ALA A 297 -27.09 0.16 4.08
C ALA A 297 -25.65 -0.34 3.80
N ASN A 298 -25.44 -1.01 2.67
CA ASN A 298 -24.14 -1.55 2.31
C ASN A 298 -23.12 -0.43 2.05
N HIS A 299 -23.51 0.60 1.31
CA HIS A 299 -22.68 1.75 1.03
C HIS A 299 -22.26 2.49 2.32
N GLY A 300 -23.23 2.70 3.24
CA GLY A 300 -22.92 3.30 4.54
C GLY A 300 -21.93 2.46 5.35
N ALA A 301 -22.12 1.13 5.39
CA ALA A 301 -21.20 0.23 6.10
C ALA A 301 -19.76 0.29 5.54
N LEU A 302 -19.59 0.29 4.22
CA LEU A 302 -18.28 0.42 3.57
C LEU A 302 -17.63 1.78 3.82
N LEU A 303 -18.41 2.87 3.79
CA LEU A 303 -17.89 4.20 4.11
C LEU A 303 -17.50 4.35 5.58
N ARG A 304 -18.22 3.69 6.48
CA ARG A 304 -17.83 3.60 7.89
C ARG A 304 -16.51 2.84 8.04
N GLU A 305 -16.39 1.67 7.42
CA GLU A 305 -15.14 0.90 7.41
C GLU A 305 -13.97 1.74 6.91
N LEU A 306 -14.14 2.44 5.77
CA LEU A 306 -13.14 3.36 5.24
C LEU A 306 -12.76 4.43 6.28
N SER A 307 -13.76 5.11 6.82
CA SER A 307 -13.58 6.24 7.72
C SER A 307 -12.83 5.88 9.00
N GLU A 308 -13.26 4.81 9.66
CA GLU A 308 -12.65 4.36 10.92
C GLU A 308 -11.26 3.74 10.70
N SER A 309 -11.09 2.97 9.61
CA SER A 309 -9.80 2.34 9.27
C SER A 309 -8.72 3.36 8.93
N VAL A 310 -9.04 4.36 8.11
CA VAL A 310 -8.12 5.43 7.74
C VAL A 310 -7.75 6.26 8.97
N ALA A 311 -8.72 6.61 9.82
CA ALA A 311 -8.44 7.39 11.01
C ALA A 311 -7.50 6.63 11.98
N ALA A 312 -7.73 5.34 12.20
CA ALA A 312 -6.87 4.51 13.04
C ALA A 312 -5.43 4.41 12.46
N PHE A 313 -5.31 4.26 11.15
CA PHE A 313 -4.03 4.21 10.45
C PHE A 313 -3.23 5.50 10.62
N LEU A 314 -3.84 6.66 10.32
CA LEU A 314 -3.16 7.96 10.44
C LEU A 314 -2.81 8.29 11.88
N GLU A 315 -3.66 7.92 12.85
CA GLU A 315 -3.36 8.09 14.26
C GLU A 315 -2.17 7.22 14.71
N GLY A 316 -2.07 5.99 14.21
CA GLY A 316 -0.91 5.14 14.42
C GLY A 316 0.37 5.77 13.87
N LEU A 317 0.34 6.25 12.62
CA LEU A 317 1.49 6.93 12.01
C LEU A 317 1.88 8.22 12.73
N ARG A 318 0.89 8.99 13.23
CA ARG A 318 1.15 10.22 14.02
C ARG A 318 1.91 9.91 15.31
N ARG A 319 1.49 8.88 16.06
CA ARG A 319 2.19 8.44 17.28
C ARG A 319 3.62 8.03 17.01
N ASP A 320 3.86 7.38 15.87
CA ASP A 320 5.17 6.92 15.45
C ASP A 320 6.03 8.03 14.80
N ARG A 321 5.48 9.23 14.62
CA ARG A 321 6.12 10.37 13.92
C ARG A 321 6.44 10.05 12.45
N LEU A 322 5.59 9.25 11.81
CA LEU A 322 5.72 8.83 10.41
C LEU A 322 4.68 9.48 9.49
N LEU A 323 3.73 10.24 10.05
CA LEU A 323 2.62 10.82 9.28
C LEU A 323 3.09 11.71 8.15
N ASP A 324 4.10 12.54 8.37
CA ASP A 324 4.63 13.49 7.37
C ASP A 324 5.32 12.80 6.18
N ARG A 325 5.61 11.51 6.30
CA ARG A 325 6.19 10.70 5.24
C ARG A 325 5.14 10.03 4.35
N VAL A 326 3.86 10.03 4.74
CA VAL A 326 2.84 9.19 4.12
C VAL A 326 1.78 10.05 3.42
N TRP A 327 1.62 9.82 2.14
CA TRP A 327 0.50 10.30 1.33
C TRP A 327 -0.51 9.16 1.18
N LEU A 328 -1.75 9.38 1.59
CA LEU A 328 -2.83 8.44 1.40
C LEU A 328 -3.82 9.00 0.37
N MET A 329 -4.16 8.19 -0.64
CA MET A 329 -5.09 8.54 -1.71
C MET A 329 -6.17 7.47 -1.85
#